data_8c621d80de91757ca9ec22da2a9c1b60
#
_entry.id   8c621d80de91757ca9ec22da2a9c1b60
#
_cell.length_a   1.000
_cell.length_b   1.000
_cell.length_c   1.000
_cell.angle_alpha   90.00
_cell.angle_beta   90.00
_cell.angle_gamma   90.00
#
_symmetry.space_group_name_H-M   'P 1'
#
loop_
_entity.id
_entity.type
_entity.pdbx_description
1 polymer ?
#
loop_
_entity_poly.entity_id
_entity_poly.type
_entity_poly.pdbx_seq_one_letter_code
_entity_poly.pdbx_strand_id
1 'polypeptide(L)' 'MEKKEMSFIEQFEAAGNELEKKMEEESKNVAMIMIAAEEPKEEGICANIKGKPVMLSALLAYVACKDKGFKMMLIDAINL' A
#
# COMPACT_ATOMS: atom_id res chain seq x y z
N MET A 1 -24.55 -17.92 16.87
CA MET A 1 -24.44 -16.88 15.90
C MET A 1 -23.04 -16.81 15.31
N GLU A 2 -22.96 -16.85 14.04
CA GLU A 2 -21.67 -16.85 13.40
C GLU A 2 -21.15 -15.45 13.20
N LYS A 3 -19.92 -15.27 13.55
CA LYS A 3 -19.23 -14.03 13.23
C LYS A 3 -18.76 -14.08 11.80
N LYS A 4 -19.15 -13.07 11.07
CA LYS A 4 -18.65 -12.94 9.72
C LYS A 4 -17.21 -12.51 9.79
N GLU A 5 -16.33 -13.31 9.22
CA GLU A 5 -14.93 -12.96 9.19
C GLU A 5 -14.67 -11.94 8.11
N MET A 6 -13.82 -10.99 8.45
CA MET A 6 -13.41 -9.99 7.48
C MET A 6 -12.49 -10.63 6.45
N SER A 7 -12.66 -10.26 5.19
CA SER A 7 -11.76 -10.70 4.15
C SER A 7 -10.39 -10.06 4.36
N PHE A 8 -9.40 -10.60 3.65
CA PHE A 8 -8.07 -10.03 3.73
C PHE A 8 -8.06 -8.54 3.36
N ILE A 9 -8.79 -8.19 2.29
CA ILE A 9 -8.82 -6.79 1.84
C ILE A 9 -9.48 -5.89 2.87
N GLU A 10 -10.53 -6.37 3.51
CA GLU A 10 -11.18 -5.59 4.56
C GLU A 10 -10.25 -5.34 5.72
N GLN A 11 -9.49 -6.36 6.10
CA GLN A 11 -8.52 -6.21 7.18
C GLN A 11 -7.39 -5.26 6.78
N PHE A 12 -6.97 -5.36 5.53
CA PHE A 12 -5.92 -4.50 4.99
C PHE A 12 -6.36 -3.03 5.00
N GLU A 13 -7.60 -2.78 4.57
CA GLU A 13 -8.15 -1.44 4.59
C GLU A 13 -8.21 -0.87 6.00
N ALA A 14 -8.66 -1.69 6.93
CA ALA A 14 -8.76 -1.25 8.32
C ALA A 14 -7.40 -0.88 8.87
N ALA A 15 -6.39 -1.70 8.57
CA ALA A 15 -5.03 -1.42 9.02
C ALA A 15 -4.50 -0.13 8.42
N GLY A 16 -4.80 0.10 7.14
CA GLY A 16 -4.37 1.33 6.48
C GLY A 16 -4.99 2.57 7.09
N ASN A 17 -6.28 2.48 7.42
CA ASN A 17 -6.97 3.61 8.03
C ASN A 17 -6.40 3.93 9.41
N GLU A 18 -6.05 2.90 10.17
CA GLU A 18 -5.44 3.10 11.47
C GLU A 18 -4.10 3.82 11.36
N LEU A 19 -3.28 3.36 10.42
CA LEU A 19 -1.96 3.97 10.22
C LEU A 19 -2.08 5.39 9.72
N GLU A 20 -3.06 5.64 8.86
CA GLU A 20 -3.29 6.98 8.35
C GLU A 20 -3.63 7.95 9.48
N LYS A 21 -4.46 7.49 10.41
CA LYS A 21 -4.79 8.29 11.58
C LYS A 21 -3.56 8.64 12.38
N LYS A 22 -2.68 7.66 12.57
CA LYS A 22 -1.46 7.90 13.33
C LYS A 22 -0.55 8.89 12.64
N MET A 23 -0.49 8.82 11.31
CA MET A 23 0.31 9.78 10.56
C MET A 23 -0.19 11.21 10.80
N GLU A 24 -1.50 11.38 10.80
CA GLU A 24 -2.08 12.71 11.02
C GLU A 24 -1.87 13.19 12.44
N GLU A 25 -2.06 12.30 13.40
CA GLU A 25 -1.92 12.67 14.81
C GLU A 25 -0.50 13.06 15.17
N GLU A 26 0.47 12.36 14.63
CA GLU A 26 1.85 12.60 14.99
C GLU A 26 2.50 13.74 14.21
N SER A 27 1.83 14.22 13.19
CA SER A 27 2.30 15.36 12.39
C SER A 27 3.72 15.17 11.89
N LYS A 28 4.08 13.98 11.51
CA LYS A 28 5.44 13.70 11.07
C LYS A 28 5.52 13.60 9.56
N ASN A 29 6.72 13.82 9.05
CA ASN A 29 6.98 13.63 7.64
C ASN A 29 7.09 12.15 7.37
N VAL A 30 5.96 11.53 7.04
CA VAL A 30 5.88 10.11 6.82
C VAL A 30 5.31 9.86 5.43
N ALA A 31 5.84 8.85 4.77
CA ALA A 31 5.31 8.41 3.48
C ALA A 31 4.96 6.94 3.59
N MET A 32 3.83 6.56 3.01
CA MET A 32 3.35 5.20 3.13
C MET A 32 2.70 4.76 1.82
N ILE A 33 3.04 3.56 1.39
CA ILE A 33 2.41 2.93 0.24
C ILE A 33 1.94 1.55 0.66
N MET A 34 0.64 1.31 0.60
CA MET A 34 0.06 0.00 0.89
C MET A 34 -0.83 -0.39 -0.28
N ILE A 35 -0.49 -1.48 -0.94
CA ILE A 35 -1.24 -1.95 -2.10
C ILE A 35 -1.45 -3.44 -1.97
N ALA A 36 -2.70 -3.87 -2.13
CA ALA A 36 -3.01 -5.30 -2.04
C ALA A 36 -4.17 -5.64 -2.96
N ALA A 37 -4.19 -6.89 -3.37
CA ALA A 37 -5.29 -7.41 -4.16
C ALA A 37 -5.60 -8.81 -3.69
N GLU A 38 -6.85 -9.19 -3.83
CA GLU A 38 -7.31 -10.51 -3.41
C GLU A 38 -8.07 -11.16 -4.55
N GLU A 39 -7.50 -12.25 -5.06
CA GLU A 39 -8.16 -13.01 -6.12
C GLU A 39 -9.23 -13.90 -5.52
N PRO A 40 -10.26 -14.25 -6.28
CA PRO A 40 -10.45 -13.95 -7.71
C PRO A 40 -11.26 -12.69 -7.97
N LYS A 41 -11.54 -11.91 -6.98
CA LYS A 41 -12.43 -10.76 -7.12
C LYS A 41 -11.68 -9.55 -7.66
N GLU A 42 -12.20 -9.00 -8.75
CA GLU A 42 -11.62 -7.79 -9.31
C GLU A 42 -11.77 -6.59 -8.39
N GLU A 43 -12.79 -6.63 -7.55
CA GLU A 43 -13.05 -5.55 -6.61
C GLU A 43 -12.16 -5.63 -5.38
N GLY A 44 -11.38 -6.70 -5.27
CA GLY A 44 -10.51 -6.86 -4.12
C GLY A 44 -9.17 -6.17 -4.28
N ILE A 45 -9.20 -4.95 -4.76
CA ILE A 45 -7.96 -4.16 -4.90
C ILE A 45 -8.05 -2.97 -3.97
N CYS A 46 -7.01 -2.81 -3.17
CA CYS A 46 -6.93 -1.70 -2.23
C CYS A 46 -5.59 -1.02 -2.36
N ALA A 47 -5.63 0.29 -2.47
CA ALA A 47 -4.40 1.08 -2.54
C ALA A 47 -4.52 2.25 -1.59
N ASN A 48 -3.53 2.42 -0.75
CA ASN A 48 -3.48 3.51 0.21
C ASN A 48 -2.12 4.16 0.11
N ILE A 49 -2.08 5.35 -0.49
CA ILE A 49 -0.84 6.04 -0.75
C ILE A 49 -0.90 7.42 -0.10
N LYS A 50 -0.03 7.64 0.86
CA LYS A 50 0.00 8.89 1.61
C LYS A 50 1.42 9.42 1.70
N GLY A 51 1.57 10.74 1.58
CA GLY A 51 2.87 11.37 1.71
C GLY A 51 3.16 12.28 0.55
N LYS A 52 4.29 12.98 0.65
CA LYS A 52 4.71 13.89 -0.40
C LYS A 52 5.28 13.10 -1.58
N PRO A 53 4.98 13.55 -2.81
CA PRO A 53 5.47 12.81 -3.98
C PRO A 53 6.97 12.57 -3.98
N VAL A 54 7.75 13.54 -3.50
CA VAL A 54 9.21 13.39 -3.45
C VAL A 54 9.59 12.24 -2.53
N MET A 55 8.95 12.15 -1.37
CA MET A 55 9.23 11.08 -0.42
C MET A 55 8.77 9.74 -0.96
N LEU A 56 7.63 9.72 -1.63
CA LEU A 56 7.10 8.48 -2.19
C LEU A 56 8.00 7.96 -3.30
N SER A 57 8.50 8.86 -4.14
CA SER A 57 9.42 8.46 -5.19
C SER A 57 10.71 7.89 -4.62
N ALA A 58 11.24 8.53 -3.58
CA ALA A 58 12.46 8.06 -2.94
C ALA A 58 12.24 6.70 -2.29
N LEU A 59 11.07 6.50 -1.70
CA LEU A 59 10.74 5.22 -1.08
C LEU A 59 10.73 4.10 -2.11
N LEU A 60 10.07 4.33 -3.24
CA LEU A 60 10.03 3.33 -4.30
C LEU A 60 11.42 3.05 -4.85
N ALA A 61 12.20 4.09 -5.05
CA ALA A 61 13.55 3.91 -5.56
C ALA A 61 14.41 3.11 -4.60
N TYR A 62 14.25 3.37 -3.31
CA TYR A 62 15.00 2.64 -2.30
C TYR A 62 14.70 1.15 -2.35
N VAL A 63 13.40 0.81 -2.38
CA VAL A 63 13.00 -0.58 -2.43
C VAL A 63 13.47 -1.24 -3.73
N ALA A 64 13.36 -0.52 -4.84
CA ALA A 64 13.80 -1.05 -6.13
C ALA A 64 15.27 -1.37 -6.15
N CYS A 65 16.08 -0.57 -5.44
CA CYS A 65 17.52 -0.82 -5.35
C CYS A 65 17.83 -2.08 -4.55
N LYS A 66 16.96 -2.42 -3.61
CA LYS A 66 17.18 -3.56 -2.74
C LYS A 66 16.57 -4.84 -3.26
N ASP A 67 15.55 -4.73 -4.09
CA ASP A 67 14.79 -5.89 -4.55
C ASP A 67 14.64 -5.86 -6.07
N LYS A 68 15.36 -6.76 -6.74
CA LYS A 68 15.31 -6.81 -8.19
C LYS A 68 13.93 -7.16 -8.72
N GLY A 69 13.22 -8.04 -8.04
CA GLY A 69 11.87 -8.41 -8.43
C GLY A 69 10.95 -7.22 -8.42
N PHE A 70 11.05 -6.42 -7.37
CA PHE A 70 10.24 -5.23 -7.24
C PHE A 70 10.56 -4.23 -8.36
N LYS A 71 11.86 -4.09 -8.67
CA LYS A 71 12.28 -3.20 -9.74
C LYS A 71 11.69 -3.62 -11.08
N MET A 72 11.74 -4.93 -11.36
CA MET A 72 11.18 -5.44 -12.60
C MET A 72 9.68 -5.21 -12.69
N MET A 73 8.98 -5.39 -11.56
CA MET A 73 7.54 -5.14 -11.52
C MET A 73 7.23 -3.70 -11.86
N LEU A 74 8.01 -2.77 -11.31
CA LEU A 74 7.79 -1.36 -11.58
C LEU A 74 7.98 -1.04 -13.06
N ILE A 75 9.01 -1.60 -13.66
CA ILE A 75 9.28 -1.39 -15.08
C ILE A 75 8.13 -1.93 -15.91
N ASP A 76 7.67 -3.13 -15.60
CA ASP A 76 6.56 -3.73 -16.33
C ASP A 76 5.29 -2.90 -16.18
N ALA A 77 5.01 -2.42 -14.99
CA ALA A 77 3.80 -1.64 -14.73
C ALA A 77 3.81 -0.33 -15.51
N ILE A 78 4.97 0.32 -15.61
CA ILE A 78 5.08 1.57 -16.32
C ILE A 78 4.86 1.38 -17.82
N ASN A 79 5.22 0.22 -18.32
CA ASN A 79 5.15 -0.07 -19.76
C ASN A 79 3.80 -0.63 -20.20
N LEU A 80 2.86 -0.73 -19.29
CA LEU A 80 1.50 -1.15 -19.67
C LEU A 80 0.72 0.02 -20.33
#